data_1a89f7aed86e748c1c136e98cc1ad5af
#
_entry.id   1a89f7aed86e748c1c136e98cc1ad5af
#
_cell.length_a   1.000
_cell.length_b   1.000
_cell.length_c   1.000
_cell.angle_alpha   90.00
_cell.angle_beta   90.00
_cell.angle_gamma   90.00
#
_symmetry.space_group_name_H-M   'P 1'
#
loop_
_entity.id
_entity.type
_entity.pdbx_description
1 polymer ?
#
loop_
_entity_poly.entity_id
_entity_poly.type
_entity_poly.pdbx_seq_one_letter_code
_entity_poly.pdbx_strand_id
1 'polypeptide(L)'
;ADVVAIAPDVAGLITAVNVHDNQLVKKDQVLFTIDQPRYQKALEEAEADVAYYQALAAEKRREAGRRNQLGVQAMSREEIDQSNNVLQTVLHQLAKAEATRDLAKLDLERTVIRAPSDGWVTNLNVYAGEFITRGSTAVALVKQNSFYVLAYMEETKLEGVRPGYRAEITPLGSNRVFKGTVDSVAAGVTNSSR
;
A
#
# COMPACT_ATOMS: atom_id res chain seq x y z
N ALA A 1 -22.30 7.05 0.24
CA ALA A 1 -21.08 7.04 1.08
C ALA A 1 -19.92 6.51 0.26
N ASP A 2 -18.73 7.03 0.51
CA ASP A 2 -17.51 6.50 -0.10
C ASP A 2 -17.10 5.24 0.64
N VAL A 3 -17.03 4.14 -0.10
CA VAL A 3 -16.62 2.84 0.42
C VAL A 3 -15.29 2.45 -0.20
N VAL A 4 -14.30 2.17 0.63
CA VAL A 4 -12.99 1.72 0.19
C VAL A 4 -12.86 0.23 0.51
N ALA A 5 -12.68 -0.59 -0.53
CA ALA A 5 -12.31 -1.98 -0.36
C ALA A 5 -10.83 -2.08 0.02
N ILE A 6 -10.53 -2.72 1.13
CA ILE A 6 -9.18 -2.93 1.63
C ILE A 6 -8.77 -4.35 1.30
N ALA A 7 -7.70 -4.45 0.53
CA ALA A 7 -7.07 -5.71 0.12
C ALA A 7 -5.58 -5.65 0.47
N PRO A 8 -4.98 -6.74 0.98
CA PRO A 8 -3.56 -6.76 1.25
C PRO A 8 -2.74 -6.80 -0.04
N ASP A 9 -1.56 -6.21 0.02
CA ASP A 9 -0.59 -6.22 -1.07
C ASP A 9 0.44 -7.36 -0.93
N VAL A 10 0.34 -8.13 0.15
CA VAL A 10 1.13 -9.33 0.41
C VAL A 10 0.20 -10.51 0.75
N ALA A 11 0.67 -11.73 0.50
CA ALA A 11 -0.09 -12.95 0.76
C ALA A 11 0.46 -13.69 1.98
N GLY A 12 -0.40 -14.36 2.73
CA GLY A 12 0.04 -15.17 3.87
C GLY A 12 -1.09 -15.53 4.83
N LEU A 13 -0.71 -16.17 5.93
CA LEU A 13 -1.63 -16.53 6.99
C LEU A 13 -2.01 -15.30 7.83
N ILE A 14 -3.29 -15.07 8.06
CA ILE A 14 -3.75 -14.02 8.97
C ILE A 14 -3.44 -14.44 10.39
N THR A 15 -2.60 -13.66 11.08
CA THR A 15 -2.15 -13.96 12.43
C THR A 15 -3.04 -13.35 13.50
N ALA A 16 -3.62 -12.17 13.23
CA ALA A 16 -4.55 -11.51 14.15
C ALA A 16 -5.51 -10.61 13.37
N VAL A 17 -6.75 -10.52 13.85
CA VAL A 17 -7.76 -9.54 13.41
C VAL A 17 -8.12 -8.67 14.61
N ASN A 18 -7.90 -7.36 14.50
CA ASN A 18 -7.98 -6.41 15.62
C ASN A 18 -9.25 -5.55 15.58
N VAL A 19 -10.16 -5.83 14.67
CA VAL A 19 -11.41 -5.09 14.47
C VAL A 19 -12.58 -6.03 14.27
N HIS A 20 -13.78 -5.51 14.38
CA HIS A 20 -15.04 -6.23 14.12
C HIS A 20 -15.96 -5.37 13.24
N ASP A 21 -16.97 -6.01 12.66
CA ASP A 21 -17.95 -5.30 11.83
C ASP A 21 -18.64 -4.17 12.59
N ASN A 22 -18.92 -3.09 11.87
CA ASN A 22 -19.53 -1.86 12.39
C ASN A 22 -18.71 -1.13 13.46
N GLN A 23 -17.42 -1.43 13.58
CA GLN A 23 -16.50 -0.68 14.43
C GLN A 23 -16.04 0.61 13.75
N LEU A 24 -16.09 1.71 14.52
CA LEU A 24 -15.43 2.95 14.11
C LEU A 24 -13.92 2.82 14.31
N VAL A 25 -13.15 3.07 13.27
CA VAL A 25 -11.69 3.05 13.28
C VAL A 25 -11.14 4.41 12.86
N LYS A 26 -9.95 4.71 13.35
CA LYS A 26 -9.20 5.90 12.93
C LYS A 26 -8.21 5.55 11.85
N LYS A 27 -7.80 6.56 11.09
CA LYS A 27 -6.68 6.45 10.15
C LYS A 27 -5.46 5.83 10.84
N ASP A 28 -4.76 4.98 10.12
CA ASP A 28 -3.57 4.23 10.54
C ASP A 28 -3.81 3.19 11.67
N GLN A 29 -5.04 3.02 12.14
CA GLN A 29 -5.39 1.94 13.08
C GLN A 29 -5.20 0.59 12.40
N VAL A 30 -4.57 -0.36 13.11
CA VAL A 30 -4.33 -1.72 12.61
C VAL A 30 -5.66 -2.48 12.53
N LEU A 31 -5.96 -3.02 11.36
CA LEU A 31 -7.15 -3.83 11.10
C LEU A 31 -6.86 -5.30 11.31
N PHE A 32 -5.82 -5.81 10.66
CA PHE A 32 -5.36 -7.19 10.81
C PHE A 32 -3.88 -7.29 10.42
N THR A 33 -3.26 -8.44 10.73
CA THR A 33 -1.84 -8.71 10.46
C THR A 33 -1.68 -10.04 9.73
N ILE A 34 -0.67 -10.11 8.86
CA ILE A 34 -0.33 -11.27 8.04
C ILE A 34 1.08 -11.71 8.38
N ASP A 35 1.30 -12.99 8.66
CA ASP A 35 2.55 -13.78 8.71
C ASP A 35 3.88 -12.96 8.80
N GLN A 36 3.95 -12.04 9.75
CA GLN A 36 5.12 -11.18 9.94
C GLN A 36 6.43 -11.96 10.09
N PRO A 37 6.50 -13.10 10.82
CA PRO A 37 7.74 -13.84 11.00
C PRO A 37 8.37 -14.28 9.68
N ARG A 38 7.56 -14.69 8.70
CA ARG A 38 8.05 -15.09 7.38
C ARG A 38 8.70 -13.92 6.64
N TYR A 39 8.03 -12.77 6.62
CA TYR A 39 8.55 -11.56 5.97
C TYR A 39 9.76 -10.98 6.70
N GLN A 40 9.80 -11.12 8.04
CA GLN A 40 10.97 -10.76 8.84
C GLN A 40 12.20 -11.59 8.44
N LYS A 41 12.03 -12.92 8.24
CA LYS A 41 13.13 -13.78 7.80
C LYS A 41 13.60 -13.46 6.38
N ALA A 42 12.69 -13.11 5.47
CA ALA A 42 13.06 -12.66 4.13
C ALA A 42 13.86 -11.35 4.16
N LEU A 43 13.52 -10.42 5.07
CA LEU A 43 14.29 -9.20 5.26
C LEU A 43 15.68 -9.50 5.83
N GLU A 44 15.80 -10.36 6.86
CA GLU A 44 17.07 -10.76 7.44
C GLU A 44 18.01 -11.41 6.40
N GLU A 45 17.48 -12.25 5.51
CA GLU A 45 18.23 -12.84 4.40
C GLU A 45 18.74 -11.76 3.44
N ALA A 46 17.88 -10.83 3.03
CA ALA A 46 18.27 -9.75 2.13
C ALA A 46 19.30 -8.77 2.77
N GLU A 47 19.21 -8.54 4.07
CA GLU A 47 20.20 -7.75 4.82
C GLU A 47 21.56 -8.45 4.88
N ALA A 48 21.59 -9.77 5.02
CA ALA A 48 22.83 -10.55 4.98
C ALA A 48 23.49 -10.48 3.60
N ASP A 49 22.72 -10.51 2.51
CA ASP A 49 23.23 -10.34 1.15
C ASP A 49 23.85 -8.93 0.95
N VAL A 50 23.20 -7.89 1.44
CA VAL A 50 23.76 -6.53 1.41
C VAL A 50 25.10 -6.48 2.17
N ALA A 51 25.18 -7.04 3.37
CA ALA A 51 26.38 -7.06 4.16
C ALA A 51 27.52 -7.81 3.44
N TYR A 52 27.22 -8.93 2.79
CA TYR A 52 28.18 -9.67 1.98
C TYR A 52 28.75 -8.83 0.83
N TYR A 53 27.89 -8.23 0.01
CA TYR A 53 28.33 -7.42 -1.12
C TYR A 53 29.01 -6.11 -0.70
N GLN A 54 28.65 -5.53 0.44
CA GLN A 54 29.38 -4.39 1.03
C GLN A 54 30.83 -4.76 1.39
N ALA A 55 31.03 -5.90 2.04
CA ALA A 55 32.35 -6.39 2.38
C ALA A 55 33.19 -6.68 1.13
N LEU A 56 32.60 -7.34 0.14
CA LEU A 56 33.24 -7.64 -1.15
C LEU A 56 33.58 -6.37 -1.93
N ALA A 57 32.67 -5.39 -1.99
CA ALA A 57 32.94 -4.10 -2.63
C ALA A 57 34.09 -3.34 -1.94
N ALA A 58 34.16 -3.39 -0.61
CA ALA A 58 35.26 -2.78 0.13
C ALA A 58 36.59 -3.46 -0.16
N GLU A 59 36.63 -4.79 -0.29
CA GLU A 59 37.79 -5.54 -0.70
C GLU A 59 38.25 -5.15 -2.11
N LYS A 60 37.33 -5.21 -3.09
CA LYS A 60 37.67 -4.90 -4.48
C LYS A 60 38.04 -3.44 -4.69
N ARG A 61 37.47 -2.51 -3.91
CA ARG A 61 37.90 -1.10 -3.92
C ARG A 61 39.34 -0.93 -3.45
N ARG A 62 39.74 -1.62 -2.38
CA ARG A 62 41.15 -1.60 -1.91
C ARG A 62 42.09 -2.23 -2.94
N GLU A 63 41.67 -3.33 -3.59
CA GLU A 63 42.48 -3.99 -4.62
C GLU A 63 42.65 -3.08 -5.84
N ALA A 64 41.59 -2.53 -6.40
CA ALA A 64 41.64 -1.60 -7.52
C ALA A 64 42.48 -0.34 -7.18
N GLY A 65 42.29 0.21 -5.97
CA GLY A 65 43.10 1.35 -5.49
C GLY A 65 44.60 1.06 -5.47
N ARG A 66 45.02 -0.10 -4.93
CA ARG A 66 46.44 -0.50 -4.94
C ARG A 66 46.99 -0.65 -6.36
N ARG A 67 46.22 -1.30 -7.27
CA ARG A 67 46.64 -1.48 -8.67
C ARG A 67 46.74 -0.14 -9.42
N ASN A 68 45.81 0.75 -9.23
CA ASN A 68 45.85 2.10 -9.80
C ASN A 68 47.06 2.92 -9.29
N GLN A 69 47.44 2.78 -8.01
CA GLN A 69 48.64 3.47 -7.45
C GLN A 69 49.95 2.94 -8.01
N LEU A 70 50.07 1.64 -8.27
CA LEU A 70 51.24 1.05 -8.90
C LEU A 70 51.41 1.53 -10.34
N GLY A 71 50.32 1.78 -11.03
CA GLY A 71 50.25 2.34 -12.38
C GLY A 71 50.88 1.43 -13.45
N VAL A 72 50.92 1.95 -14.69
CA VAL A 72 51.39 1.21 -15.88
C VAL A 72 52.89 0.92 -15.90
N GLN A 73 53.65 1.42 -14.94
CA GLN A 73 55.08 1.11 -14.80
C GLN A 73 55.33 -0.25 -14.16
N ALA A 74 54.39 -0.75 -13.36
CA ALA A 74 54.51 -2.01 -12.64
C ALA A 74 53.43 -3.05 -13.02
N MET A 75 52.41 -2.63 -13.75
CA MET A 75 51.27 -3.49 -14.18
C MET A 75 50.84 -3.13 -15.59
N SER A 76 50.27 -4.11 -16.30
CA SER A 76 49.66 -3.83 -17.62
C SER A 76 48.39 -3.00 -17.47
N ARG A 77 48.04 -2.21 -18.50
CA ARG A 77 46.75 -1.48 -18.55
C ARG A 77 45.56 -2.42 -18.44
N GLU A 78 45.65 -3.57 -19.08
CA GLU A 78 44.61 -4.60 -19.04
C GLU A 78 44.32 -5.09 -17.63
N GLU A 79 45.32 -5.32 -16.79
CA GLU A 79 45.15 -5.73 -15.39
C GLU A 79 44.51 -4.65 -14.54
N ILE A 80 44.86 -3.38 -14.79
CA ILE A 80 44.21 -2.23 -14.11
C ILE A 80 42.74 -2.12 -14.53
N ASP A 81 42.47 -2.18 -15.82
CA ASP A 81 41.11 -2.10 -16.35
C ASP A 81 40.23 -3.27 -15.87
N GLN A 82 40.79 -4.48 -15.85
CA GLN A 82 40.12 -5.67 -15.32
C GLN A 82 39.72 -5.49 -13.84
N SER A 83 40.64 -4.98 -13.03
CA SER A 83 40.35 -4.74 -11.60
C SER A 83 39.26 -3.70 -11.38
N ASN A 84 39.28 -2.63 -12.17
CA ASN A 84 38.23 -1.61 -12.14
C ASN A 84 36.88 -2.18 -12.59
N ASN A 85 36.87 -3.00 -13.65
CA ASN A 85 35.66 -3.65 -14.16
C ASN A 85 35.05 -4.61 -13.11
N VAL A 86 35.89 -5.39 -12.42
CA VAL A 86 35.45 -6.26 -11.30
C VAL A 86 34.82 -5.43 -10.18
N LEU A 87 35.45 -4.32 -9.81
CA LEU A 87 34.87 -3.42 -8.80
C LEU A 87 33.49 -2.90 -9.24
N GLN A 88 33.35 -2.44 -10.49
CA GLN A 88 32.05 -1.97 -11.00
C GLN A 88 31.00 -3.06 -10.97
N THR A 89 31.36 -4.28 -11.36
CA THR A 89 30.46 -5.45 -11.31
C THR A 89 29.93 -5.69 -9.88
N VAL A 90 30.83 -5.68 -8.89
CA VAL A 90 30.45 -5.87 -7.48
C VAL A 90 29.59 -4.72 -6.96
N LEU A 91 29.86 -3.47 -7.37
CA LEU A 91 29.03 -2.33 -7.01
C LEU A 91 27.61 -2.46 -7.57
N HIS A 92 27.45 -2.96 -8.80
CA HIS A 92 26.11 -3.24 -9.35
C HIS A 92 25.41 -4.38 -8.63
N GLN A 93 26.13 -5.42 -8.19
CA GLN A 93 25.57 -6.48 -7.36
C GLN A 93 25.13 -5.97 -5.99
N LEU A 94 25.91 -5.08 -5.37
CA LEU A 94 25.51 -4.41 -4.13
C LEU A 94 24.23 -3.60 -4.31
N ALA A 95 24.15 -2.78 -5.35
CA ALA A 95 22.94 -1.99 -5.62
C ALA A 95 21.70 -2.88 -5.84
N LYS A 96 21.85 -4.03 -6.50
CA LYS A 96 20.79 -5.02 -6.65
C LYS A 96 20.39 -5.62 -5.31
N ALA A 97 21.34 -5.99 -4.45
CA ALA A 97 21.04 -6.53 -3.12
C ALA A 97 20.32 -5.50 -2.23
N GLU A 98 20.74 -4.22 -2.29
CA GLU A 98 20.07 -3.13 -1.59
C GLU A 98 18.61 -2.96 -2.04
N ALA A 99 18.34 -3.01 -3.34
CA ALA A 99 16.98 -2.95 -3.87
C ALA A 99 16.13 -4.15 -3.42
N THR A 100 16.70 -5.34 -3.35
CA THR A 100 16.03 -6.56 -2.85
C THR A 100 15.71 -6.42 -1.36
N ARG A 101 16.64 -5.92 -0.54
CA ARG A 101 16.40 -5.64 0.88
C ARG A 101 15.28 -4.61 1.07
N ASP A 102 15.27 -3.54 0.29
CA ASP A 102 14.25 -2.49 0.39
C ASP A 102 12.86 -3.03 0.02
N LEU A 103 12.78 -3.93 -0.97
CA LEU A 103 11.54 -4.63 -1.29
C LEU A 103 11.07 -5.53 -0.14
N ALA A 104 11.97 -6.34 0.43
CA ALA A 104 11.63 -7.20 1.56
C ALA A 104 11.17 -6.40 2.79
N LYS A 105 11.79 -5.24 3.05
CA LYS A 105 11.37 -4.31 4.09
C LYS A 105 9.96 -3.76 3.84
N LEU A 106 9.68 -3.35 2.62
CA LEU A 106 8.36 -2.86 2.22
C LEU A 106 7.30 -3.95 2.37
N ASP A 107 7.61 -5.18 1.97
CA ASP A 107 6.69 -6.31 2.11
C ASP A 107 6.40 -6.62 3.58
N LEU A 108 7.41 -6.54 4.46
CA LEU A 108 7.21 -6.67 5.91
C LEU A 108 6.31 -5.55 6.47
N GLU A 109 6.50 -4.31 6.07
CA GLU A 109 5.63 -3.19 6.46
C GLU A 109 4.17 -3.42 6.01
N ARG A 110 3.99 -4.00 4.82
CA ARG A 110 2.68 -4.32 4.23
C ARG A 110 1.97 -5.52 4.86
N THR A 111 2.63 -6.27 5.75
CA THR A 111 1.96 -7.33 6.54
C THR A 111 1.02 -6.77 7.61
N VAL A 112 1.16 -5.49 7.96
CA VAL A 112 0.29 -4.81 8.92
C VAL A 112 -0.70 -3.95 8.14
N ILE A 113 -1.92 -4.44 8.01
CA ILE A 113 -2.97 -3.75 7.27
C ILE A 113 -3.63 -2.72 8.17
N ARG A 114 -3.64 -1.47 7.70
CA ARG A 114 -4.14 -0.31 8.45
C ARG A 114 -5.29 0.38 7.72
N ALA A 115 -6.13 1.08 8.48
CA ALA A 115 -7.19 1.91 7.93
C ALA A 115 -6.61 3.12 7.17
N PRO A 116 -6.98 3.35 5.91
CA PRO A 116 -6.48 4.48 5.12
C PRO A 116 -7.09 5.83 5.53
N SER A 117 -8.21 5.80 6.25
CA SER A 117 -8.93 6.99 6.74
C SER A 117 -9.80 6.63 7.93
N ASP A 118 -10.32 7.64 8.61
CA ASP A 118 -11.38 7.45 9.61
C ASP A 118 -12.63 6.91 8.94
N GLY A 119 -13.30 5.92 9.58
CA GLY A 119 -14.48 5.30 8.99
C GLY A 119 -15.01 4.11 9.78
N TRP A 120 -16.05 3.50 9.24
CA TRP A 120 -16.71 2.32 9.80
C TRP A 120 -16.27 1.08 9.03
N VAL A 121 -15.83 0.07 9.76
CA VAL A 121 -15.53 -1.26 9.20
C VAL A 121 -16.83 -1.94 8.80
N THR A 122 -16.87 -2.48 7.58
CA THR A 122 -18.01 -3.27 7.08
C THR A 122 -17.51 -4.43 6.22
N ASN A 123 -18.31 -5.47 6.11
CA ASN A 123 -17.98 -6.67 5.30
C ASN A 123 -16.61 -7.25 5.68
N LEU A 124 -16.39 -7.44 6.96
CA LEU A 124 -15.18 -8.11 7.47
C LEU A 124 -15.25 -9.61 7.14
N ASN A 125 -14.50 -10.03 6.13
CA ASN A 125 -14.50 -11.39 5.59
C ASN A 125 -13.17 -12.10 5.81
N VAL A 126 -12.51 -11.83 6.94
CA VAL A 126 -11.22 -12.43 7.27
C VAL A 126 -11.17 -12.86 8.73
N TYR A 127 -10.57 -14.03 8.98
CA TYR A 127 -10.43 -14.60 10.31
C TYR A 127 -8.97 -15.02 10.56
N ALA A 128 -8.56 -14.97 11.81
CA ALA A 128 -7.25 -15.46 12.21
C ALA A 128 -7.13 -16.97 11.89
N GLY A 129 -6.02 -17.36 11.29
CA GLY A 129 -5.79 -18.72 10.80
C GLY A 129 -6.17 -18.95 9.32
N GLU A 130 -6.79 -18.00 8.64
CA GLU A 130 -7.06 -18.09 7.21
C GLU A 130 -5.86 -17.61 6.38
N PHE A 131 -5.73 -18.17 5.18
CA PHE A 131 -4.75 -17.72 4.21
C PHE A 131 -5.39 -16.71 3.26
N ILE A 132 -4.80 -15.51 3.16
CA ILE A 132 -5.25 -14.47 2.25
C ILE A 132 -4.27 -14.31 1.08
N THR A 133 -4.82 -14.13 -0.12
CA THR A 133 -4.03 -13.85 -1.32
C THR A 133 -3.95 -12.35 -1.58
N ARG A 134 -2.89 -11.94 -2.27
CA ARG A 134 -2.71 -10.56 -2.69
C ARG A 134 -3.90 -10.07 -3.51
N GLY A 135 -4.40 -8.87 -3.20
CA GLY A 135 -5.52 -8.25 -3.91
C GLY A 135 -6.92 -8.75 -3.55
N SER A 136 -7.04 -9.78 -2.69
CA SER A 136 -8.34 -10.24 -2.20
C SER A 136 -8.94 -9.21 -1.23
N THR A 137 -10.19 -8.81 -1.46
CA THR A 137 -10.88 -7.89 -0.55
C THR A 137 -11.11 -8.55 0.81
N ALA A 138 -10.50 -7.99 1.83
CA ALA A 138 -10.56 -8.46 3.21
C ALA A 138 -11.67 -7.79 4.01
N VAL A 139 -11.83 -6.49 3.80
CA VAL A 139 -12.73 -5.64 4.56
C VAL A 139 -13.10 -4.41 3.74
N ALA A 140 -14.27 -3.85 3.96
CA ALA A 140 -14.66 -2.56 3.41
C ALA A 140 -14.67 -1.50 4.50
N LEU A 141 -14.25 -0.28 4.16
CA LEU A 141 -14.27 0.87 5.05
C LEU A 141 -15.19 1.94 4.46
N VAL A 142 -16.26 2.27 5.19
CA VAL A 142 -17.13 3.40 4.88
C VAL A 142 -16.52 4.65 5.51
N LYS A 143 -16.05 5.59 4.68
CA LYS A 143 -15.43 6.82 5.19
C LYS A 143 -16.39 7.63 6.06
N GLN A 144 -15.88 8.12 7.17
CA GLN A 144 -16.61 9.08 7.99
C GLN A 144 -16.88 10.36 7.20
N ASN A 145 -18.06 10.95 7.37
CA ASN A 145 -18.50 12.19 6.70
C ASN A 145 -18.60 12.12 5.17
N SER A 146 -18.68 10.91 4.58
CA SER A 146 -18.85 10.72 3.14
C SER A 146 -20.28 10.35 2.73
N PHE A 147 -21.23 10.44 3.67
CA PHE A 147 -22.62 10.09 3.38
C PHE A 147 -23.28 11.14 2.49
N TYR A 148 -23.90 10.68 1.44
CA TYR A 148 -24.72 11.48 0.54
C TYR A 148 -26.05 10.76 0.23
N VAL A 149 -27.01 11.52 -0.20
CA VAL A 149 -28.32 10.99 -0.62
C VAL A 149 -28.45 11.14 -2.12
N LEU A 150 -28.74 10.05 -2.80
CA LEU A 150 -29.13 10.06 -4.22
C LEU A 150 -30.65 10.18 -4.30
N ALA A 151 -31.12 11.30 -4.83
CA ALA A 151 -32.52 11.52 -5.09
C ALA A 151 -32.81 11.28 -6.58
N TYR A 152 -33.64 10.28 -6.87
CA TYR A 152 -34.12 10.03 -8.22
C TYR A 152 -35.38 10.84 -8.42
N MET A 153 -35.38 11.80 -9.32
CA MET A 153 -36.47 12.71 -9.60
C MET A 153 -36.89 12.62 -11.07
N GLU A 154 -38.15 12.89 -11.34
CA GLU A 154 -38.66 13.09 -12.70
C GLU A 154 -37.98 14.33 -13.31
N GLU A 155 -37.67 14.30 -14.59
CA GLU A 155 -36.98 15.38 -15.29
C GLU A 155 -37.68 16.75 -15.11
N THR A 156 -39.01 16.74 -15.12
CA THR A 156 -39.84 17.93 -14.90
C THR A 156 -39.68 18.58 -13.53
N LYS A 157 -39.22 17.81 -12.53
CA LYS A 157 -38.99 18.28 -11.16
C LYS A 157 -37.54 18.73 -10.92
N LEU A 158 -36.66 18.47 -11.89
CA LEU A 158 -35.26 18.91 -11.86
C LEU A 158 -35.08 20.35 -12.38
N GLU A 159 -36.09 20.91 -13.03
CA GLU A 159 -36.04 22.27 -13.54
C GLU A 159 -35.79 23.26 -12.39
N GLY A 160 -34.67 23.99 -12.46
CA GLY A 160 -34.27 24.93 -11.44
C GLY A 160 -33.40 24.38 -10.31
N VAL A 161 -33.18 23.06 -10.20
CA VAL A 161 -32.26 22.48 -9.21
C VAL A 161 -30.82 22.66 -9.72
N ARG A 162 -29.97 23.28 -8.87
CA ARG A 162 -28.57 23.56 -9.21
C ARG A 162 -27.64 23.16 -8.08
N PRO A 163 -26.39 22.77 -8.39
CA PRO A 163 -25.38 22.57 -7.38
C PRO A 163 -25.25 23.79 -6.44
N GLY A 164 -25.07 23.53 -5.14
CA GLY A 164 -25.02 24.54 -4.10
C GLY A 164 -26.37 24.91 -3.45
N TYR A 165 -27.49 24.44 -3.99
CA TYR A 165 -28.80 24.67 -3.36
C TYR A 165 -28.94 23.86 -2.08
N ARG A 166 -29.65 24.44 -1.11
CA ARG A 166 -29.99 23.76 0.14
C ARG A 166 -31.05 22.69 -0.09
N ALA A 167 -30.85 21.54 0.51
CA ALA A 167 -31.80 20.43 0.49
C ALA A 167 -32.16 20.02 1.93
N GLU A 168 -33.42 19.70 2.13
CA GLU A 168 -33.91 19.11 3.37
C GLU A 168 -34.34 17.67 3.08
N ILE A 169 -33.85 16.73 3.88
CA ILE A 169 -34.06 15.31 3.68
C ILE A 169 -34.73 14.75 4.94
N THR A 170 -35.91 14.21 4.79
CA THR A 170 -36.64 13.55 5.86
C THR A 170 -36.77 12.07 5.54
N PRO A 171 -36.04 11.16 6.25
CA PRO A 171 -36.17 9.73 6.03
C PRO A 171 -37.55 9.21 6.39
N LEU A 172 -38.04 8.23 5.63
CA LEU A 172 -39.29 7.55 5.94
C LEU A 172 -39.24 6.94 7.36
N GLY A 173 -40.27 7.21 8.17
CA GLY A 173 -40.34 6.71 9.55
C GLY A 173 -39.52 7.50 10.58
N SER A 174 -38.96 8.65 10.21
CA SER A 174 -38.25 9.53 11.12
C SER A 174 -38.79 10.97 11.05
N ASN A 175 -38.86 11.62 12.22
CA ASN A 175 -39.15 13.06 12.30
C ASN A 175 -37.89 13.94 12.22
N ARG A 176 -36.73 13.32 11.98
CA ARG A 176 -35.46 14.05 11.85
C ARG A 176 -35.32 14.62 10.44
N VAL A 177 -35.09 15.92 10.36
CA VAL A 177 -34.76 16.60 9.12
C VAL A 177 -33.22 16.75 9.04
N PHE A 178 -32.64 16.19 7.98
CA PHE A 178 -31.24 16.39 7.68
C PHE A 178 -31.12 17.53 6.67
N LYS A 179 -30.21 18.46 6.94
CA LYS A 179 -29.89 19.56 6.03
C LYS A 179 -28.66 19.21 5.22
N GLY A 180 -28.74 19.39 3.91
CA GLY A 180 -27.64 19.15 2.99
C GLY A 180 -27.58 20.23 1.92
N THR A 181 -26.61 20.10 1.03
CA THR A 181 -26.50 20.91 -0.19
C THR A 181 -26.48 19.98 -1.39
N VAL A 182 -27.04 20.41 -2.49
CA VAL A 182 -26.96 19.71 -3.77
C VAL A 182 -25.51 19.78 -4.23
N ASP A 183 -24.88 18.63 -4.36
CA ASP A 183 -23.49 18.53 -4.81
C ASP A 183 -23.42 18.55 -6.34
N SER A 184 -24.24 17.73 -6.98
CA SER A 184 -24.33 17.64 -8.43
C SER A 184 -25.71 17.22 -8.90
N VAL A 185 -26.01 17.52 -10.16
CA VAL A 185 -27.18 17.04 -10.88
C VAL A 185 -26.70 16.23 -12.07
N ALA A 186 -27.02 14.93 -12.12
CA ALA A 186 -26.62 14.08 -13.23
C ALA A 186 -27.51 14.34 -14.46
N ALA A 187 -26.90 14.46 -15.64
CA ALA A 187 -27.60 14.65 -16.90
C ALA A 187 -28.31 13.38 -17.42
N GLY A 188 -28.07 12.23 -16.78
CA GLY A 188 -28.69 10.95 -17.12
C GLY A 188 -28.35 9.88 -16.08
N VAL A 189 -29.21 8.89 -15.90
CA VAL A 189 -29.01 7.76 -14.99
C VAL A 189 -29.00 6.47 -15.81
N THR A 190 -27.88 5.75 -15.80
CA THR A 190 -27.88 4.35 -16.22
C THR A 190 -28.35 3.50 -15.05
N ASN A 191 -29.51 2.86 -15.21
CA ASN A 191 -30.04 1.94 -14.21
C ASN A 191 -29.20 0.65 -14.24
N SER A 192 -28.21 0.54 -13.35
CA SER A 192 -27.39 -0.67 -13.19
C SER A 192 -27.90 -1.60 -12.08
N SER A 193 -29.15 -1.43 -11.63
CA SER A 193 -29.78 -2.33 -10.68
C SER A 193 -30.69 -3.32 -11.41
N ARG A 194 -30.12 -4.38 -11.92
CA ARG A 194 -30.80 -5.68 -12.13
C ARG A 194 -29.95 -6.76 -11.52
#